data_eb69fe4937100fb530640bcb6bafe382
#
_entry.id   eb69fe4937100fb530640bcb6bafe382
#
_cell.length_a   1.000
_cell.length_b   1.000
_cell.length_c   1.000
_cell.angle_alpha   90.00
_cell.angle_beta   90.00
_cell.angle_gamma   90.00
#
_symmetry.space_group_name_H-M   'P 1'
#
loop_
_entity.id
_entity.type
_entity.pdbx_description
1 polymer ?
#
loop_
_entity_poly.entity_id
_entity_poly.type
_entity_poly.pdbx_seq_one_letter_code
_entity_poly.pdbx_strand_id
1 'polypeptide(L)'
;MVKKVQSAGGIVYCRDTKAQEPRFLLVKRQALSKKVEWVTPKWKIQTGEKPEQAAIREIYEEVGLPIASLQVKQVLDTISLQLFNDSGKLGVDKDITYFLVQYSGDPKDVAVAHVEGFLWVYKRASIQTILSLVHYRDLRELFRRAFGMIGKISVRDQFIKNF
;
A
#
# COMPACT_ATOMS: atom_id res chain seq x y z
N MET A 1 -10.25 2.77 -28.38
CA MET A 1 -10.29 1.54 -27.53
C MET A 1 -9.88 1.91 -26.12
N VAL A 2 -10.65 1.52 -25.10
CA VAL A 2 -10.33 1.79 -23.70
C VAL A 2 -9.30 0.75 -23.23
N LYS A 3 -8.20 1.23 -22.65
CA LYS A 3 -7.16 0.35 -22.09
C LYS A 3 -7.56 -0.11 -20.69
N LYS A 4 -7.78 -1.41 -20.52
CA LYS A 4 -7.97 -2.01 -19.18
C LYS A 4 -6.63 -2.33 -18.55
N VAL A 5 -6.43 -1.92 -17.29
CA VAL A 5 -5.20 -2.12 -16.54
C VAL A 5 -5.51 -2.71 -15.18
N GLN A 6 -4.94 -3.87 -14.89
CA GLN A 6 -4.97 -4.49 -13.58
C GLN A 6 -3.70 -4.14 -12.80
N SER A 7 -3.86 -3.68 -11.58
CA SER A 7 -2.77 -3.30 -10.69
C SER A 7 -2.96 -3.90 -9.32
N ALA A 8 -1.88 -4.03 -8.59
CA ALA A 8 -1.90 -4.44 -7.18
C ALA A 8 -1.07 -3.47 -6.35
N GLY A 9 -1.44 -3.32 -5.09
CA GLY A 9 -0.72 -2.50 -4.13
C GLY A 9 -0.82 -3.06 -2.72
N GLY A 10 0.03 -2.56 -1.84
CA GLY A 10 0.08 -2.99 -0.46
C GLY A 10 -0.12 -1.85 0.52
N ILE A 11 -0.97 -2.06 1.51
CA ILE A 11 -1.00 -1.30 2.74
C ILE A 11 -0.06 -2.01 3.71
N VAL A 12 1.14 -1.47 3.86
CA VAL A 12 2.20 -2.09 4.66
C VAL A 12 2.15 -1.58 6.08
N TYR A 13 2.18 -2.50 7.04
CA TYR A 13 2.27 -2.16 8.45
C TYR A 13 3.33 -3.00 9.16
N CYS A 14 3.86 -2.44 10.23
CA CYS A 14 4.64 -3.15 11.22
C CYS A 14 4.04 -2.92 12.61
N ARG A 15 4.29 -3.84 13.54
CA ARG A 15 3.89 -3.66 14.93
C ARG A 15 4.96 -2.83 15.65
N ASP A 16 4.51 -1.77 16.28
CA ASP A 16 5.36 -1.01 17.20
C ASP A 16 5.19 -1.59 18.60
N THR A 17 6.24 -2.28 19.07
CA THR A 17 6.21 -2.94 20.39
C THR A 17 6.12 -1.94 21.56
N LYS A 18 6.57 -0.70 21.36
CA LYS A 18 6.50 0.35 22.37
C LYS A 18 5.14 1.04 22.42
N ALA A 19 4.57 1.34 21.27
CA ALA A 19 3.29 2.03 21.18
C ALA A 19 2.08 1.09 21.20
N GLN A 20 2.28 -0.22 21.10
CA GLN A 20 1.24 -1.25 20.95
C GLN A 20 0.25 -1.00 19.79
N GLU A 21 0.61 -0.12 18.88
CA GLU A 21 -0.18 0.26 17.71
C GLU A 21 0.52 -0.13 16.42
N PRO A 22 -0.24 -0.46 15.37
CA PRO A 22 0.36 -0.64 14.06
C PRO A 22 0.91 0.70 13.53
N ARG A 23 2.05 0.63 12.89
CA ARG A 23 2.64 1.74 12.14
C ARG A 23 2.57 1.42 10.67
N PHE A 24 2.06 2.36 9.89
CA PHE A 24 1.88 2.21 8.45
C PHE A 24 2.98 2.92 7.67
N LEU A 25 3.32 2.34 6.52
CA LEU A 25 4.27 2.90 5.58
C LEU A 25 3.55 3.77 4.55
N LEU A 26 4.04 4.99 4.38
CA LEU A 26 3.72 5.87 3.26
C LEU A 26 4.99 6.29 2.53
N VAL A 27 4.87 6.48 1.24
CA VAL A 27 5.91 7.00 0.37
C VAL A 27 5.48 8.35 -0.18
N LYS A 28 6.40 9.33 -0.20
CA LYS A 28 6.16 10.64 -0.76
C LYS A 28 6.47 10.62 -2.26
N ARG A 29 5.54 11.09 -3.06
CA ARG A 29 5.66 11.13 -4.51
C ARG A 29 5.31 12.52 -5.06
N GLN A 30 6.04 12.95 -6.09
CA GLN A 30 5.62 14.07 -6.91
C GLN A 30 4.81 13.54 -8.10
N ALA A 31 3.54 13.92 -8.18
CA ALA A 31 2.68 13.57 -9.31
C ALA A 31 3.09 14.33 -10.58
N LEU A 32 2.62 13.87 -11.73
CA LEU A 32 2.82 14.55 -13.02
C LEU A 32 2.31 15.99 -13.02
N SER A 33 1.29 16.29 -12.22
CA SER A 33 0.79 17.64 -11.96
C SER A 33 1.72 18.52 -11.11
N LYS A 34 2.93 18.02 -10.75
CA LYS A 34 3.88 18.60 -9.79
C LYS A 34 3.38 18.68 -8.34
N LYS A 35 2.19 18.20 -8.05
CA LYS A 35 1.66 18.09 -6.70
C LYS A 35 2.41 16.99 -5.92
N VAL A 36 2.80 17.32 -4.69
CA VAL A 36 3.41 16.34 -3.78
C VAL A 36 2.32 15.62 -3.00
N GLU A 37 2.38 14.31 -2.97
CA GLU A 37 1.37 13.46 -2.30
C GLU A 37 1.99 12.29 -1.56
N TRP A 38 1.30 11.81 -0.54
CA TRP A 38 1.65 10.60 0.18
C TRP A 38 0.83 9.43 -0.35
N VAL A 39 1.53 8.36 -0.75
CA VAL A 39 0.94 7.20 -1.42
C VAL A 39 1.48 5.89 -0.86
N THR A 40 0.90 4.79 -1.31
CA THR A 40 1.36 3.42 -1.03
C THR A 40 1.97 2.80 -2.28
N PRO A 41 2.89 1.82 -2.15
CA PRO A 41 3.45 1.09 -3.29
C PRO A 41 2.36 0.39 -4.09
N LYS A 42 2.34 0.60 -5.40
CA LYS A 42 1.41 -0.05 -6.32
C LYS A 42 1.84 0.08 -7.77
N TRP A 43 1.66 -0.97 -8.56
CA TRP A 43 1.88 -0.95 -10.00
C TRP A 43 1.11 -2.03 -10.75
N LYS A 44 1.32 -2.11 -12.05
CA LYS A 44 0.67 -3.11 -12.91
C LYS A 44 1.07 -4.53 -12.54
N ILE A 45 0.08 -5.42 -12.59
CA ILE A 45 0.30 -6.86 -12.52
C ILE A 45 0.94 -7.32 -13.83
N GLN A 46 2.03 -8.08 -13.73
CA GLN A 46 2.71 -8.66 -14.89
C GLN A 46 1.98 -9.90 -15.41
N THR A 47 2.21 -10.26 -16.68
CA THR A 47 1.62 -11.46 -17.26
C THR A 47 2.02 -12.71 -16.49
N GLY A 48 1.03 -13.51 -16.08
CA GLY A 48 1.25 -14.73 -15.29
C GLY A 48 1.49 -14.51 -13.80
N GLU A 49 1.54 -13.26 -13.35
CA GLU A 49 1.73 -12.90 -11.94
C GLU A 49 0.39 -12.87 -11.20
N LYS A 50 0.34 -13.41 -9.99
CA LYS A 50 -0.82 -13.26 -9.13
C LYS A 50 -0.85 -11.86 -8.49
N PRO A 51 -2.03 -11.29 -8.20
CA PRO A 51 -2.14 -9.96 -7.57
C PRO A 51 -1.33 -9.82 -6.27
N GLU A 52 -1.31 -10.83 -5.41
CA GLU A 52 -0.54 -10.85 -4.16
C GLU A 52 0.97 -10.79 -4.42
N GLN A 53 1.44 -11.50 -5.43
CA GLN A 53 2.86 -11.50 -5.83
C GLN A 53 3.25 -10.13 -6.38
N ALA A 54 2.38 -9.51 -7.18
CA ALA A 54 2.60 -8.17 -7.69
C ALA A 54 2.70 -7.14 -6.55
N ALA A 55 1.83 -7.21 -5.55
CA ALA A 55 1.87 -6.32 -4.40
C ALA A 55 3.19 -6.44 -3.63
N ILE A 56 3.65 -7.67 -3.36
CA ILE A 56 4.93 -7.93 -2.68
C ILE A 56 6.11 -7.45 -3.52
N ARG A 57 6.14 -7.73 -4.82
CA ARG A 57 7.19 -7.28 -5.72
C ARG A 57 7.29 -5.75 -5.74
N GLU A 58 6.16 -5.06 -5.83
CA GLU A 58 6.14 -3.59 -5.84
C GLU A 58 6.64 -2.97 -4.54
N ILE A 59 6.29 -3.57 -3.40
CA ILE A 59 6.84 -3.13 -2.10
C ILE A 59 8.37 -3.27 -2.09
N TYR A 60 8.88 -4.39 -2.57
CA TYR A 60 10.33 -4.60 -2.66
C TYR A 60 10.99 -3.60 -3.63
N GLU A 61 10.44 -3.43 -4.84
CA GLU A 61 11.00 -2.57 -5.86
C GLU A 61 10.97 -1.08 -5.49
N GLU A 62 9.87 -0.60 -4.88
CA GLU A 62 9.69 0.81 -4.55
C GLU A 62 10.33 1.22 -3.22
N VAL A 63 10.29 0.36 -2.21
CA VAL A 63 10.73 0.72 -0.85
C VAL A 63 11.81 -0.17 -0.27
N GLY A 64 12.29 -1.15 -1.03
CA GLY A 64 13.46 -1.97 -0.66
C GLY A 64 13.23 -2.96 0.48
N LEU A 65 11.99 -3.17 0.93
CA LEU A 65 11.72 -4.11 2.02
C LEU A 65 11.94 -5.55 1.56
N PRO A 66 12.72 -6.37 2.29
CA PRO A 66 13.00 -7.75 1.90
C PRO A 66 11.73 -8.59 1.77
N ILE A 67 11.58 -9.30 0.65
CA ILE A 67 10.40 -10.13 0.36
C ILE A 67 10.17 -11.18 1.46
N ALA A 68 11.24 -11.78 1.98
CA ALA A 68 11.15 -12.79 3.05
C ALA A 68 10.52 -12.25 4.35
N SER A 69 10.52 -10.93 4.57
CA SER A 69 9.94 -10.27 5.74
C SER A 69 8.55 -9.69 5.48
N LEU A 70 7.99 -9.90 4.28
CA LEU A 70 6.67 -9.43 3.88
C LEU A 70 5.68 -10.61 3.87
N GLN A 71 4.55 -10.43 4.55
CA GLN A 71 3.48 -11.42 4.58
C GLN A 71 2.14 -10.76 4.21
N VAL A 72 1.51 -11.25 3.15
CA VAL A 72 0.14 -10.88 2.81
C VAL A 72 -0.79 -11.48 3.86
N LYS A 73 -1.56 -10.63 4.53
CA LYS A 73 -2.51 -11.05 5.57
C LYS A 73 -3.91 -11.21 5.00
N GLN A 74 -4.35 -10.28 4.17
CA GLN A 74 -5.70 -10.26 3.63
C GLN A 74 -5.83 -9.30 2.46
N VAL A 75 -6.76 -9.56 1.54
CA VAL A 75 -7.23 -8.57 0.58
C VAL A 75 -8.06 -7.50 1.31
N LEU A 76 -7.83 -6.24 0.99
CA LEU A 76 -8.58 -5.12 1.57
C LEU A 76 -9.75 -4.72 0.69
N ASP A 77 -9.47 -4.30 -0.53
CA ASP A 77 -10.47 -3.86 -1.50
C ASP A 77 -9.85 -3.67 -2.89
N THR A 78 -10.72 -3.46 -3.87
CA THR A 78 -10.32 -3.04 -5.22
C THR A 78 -10.87 -1.64 -5.47
N ILE A 79 -9.99 -0.71 -5.84
CA ILE A 79 -10.35 0.65 -6.25
C ILE A 79 -10.33 0.72 -7.77
N SER A 80 -11.44 1.13 -8.37
CA SER A 80 -11.55 1.35 -9.80
C SER A 80 -11.36 2.83 -10.14
N LEU A 81 -10.46 3.12 -11.07
CA LEU A 81 -10.14 4.46 -11.54
C LEU A 81 -10.39 4.56 -13.03
N GLN A 82 -11.10 5.59 -13.44
CA GLN A 82 -11.31 5.91 -14.84
C GLN A 82 -10.51 7.18 -15.18
N LEU A 83 -9.57 7.04 -16.12
CA LEU A 83 -8.74 8.14 -16.57
C LEU A 83 -9.20 8.59 -17.96
N PHE A 84 -9.55 9.85 -18.06
CA PHE A 84 -10.01 10.47 -19.29
C PHE A 84 -8.83 11.19 -19.99
N ASN A 85 -8.81 11.16 -21.31
CA ASN A 85 -7.82 11.90 -22.09
C ASN A 85 -8.24 13.38 -22.23
N ASP A 86 -7.39 14.19 -22.85
CA ASP A 86 -7.61 15.62 -23.02
C ASP A 86 -8.89 15.96 -23.82
N SER A 87 -9.40 15.03 -24.62
CA SER A 87 -10.67 15.17 -25.34
C SER A 87 -11.90 14.74 -24.53
N GLY A 88 -11.72 14.39 -23.24
CA GLY A 88 -12.80 13.96 -22.37
C GLY A 88 -13.30 12.53 -22.62
N LYS A 89 -12.59 11.75 -23.44
CA LYS A 89 -12.92 10.33 -23.67
C LYS A 89 -12.20 9.43 -22.67
N LEU A 90 -12.88 8.37 -22.22
CA LEU A 90 -12.26 7.36 -21.37
C LEU A 90 -11.09 6.69 -22.08
N GLY A 91 -9.88 6.88 -21.59
CA GLY A 91 -8.66 6.33 -22.13
C GLY A 91 -8.17 5.09 -21.39
N VAL A 92 -8.27 5.09 -20.06
CA VAL A 92 -7.81 3.99 -19.22
C VAL A 92 -8.86 3.68 -18.17
N ASP A 93 -9.20 2.40 -18.06
CA ASP A 93 -10.01 1.81 -17.00
C ASP A 93 -9.08 0.93 -16.14
N LYS A 94 -8.83 1.35 -14.90
CA LYS A 94 -7.80 0.76 -14.04
C LYS A 94 -8.42 0.26 -12.74
N ASP A 95 -8.23 -1.03 -12.46
CA ASP A 95 -8.53 -1.63 -11.17
C ASP A 95 -7.26 -1.86 -10.36
N ILE A 96 -7.27 -1.43 -9.12
CA ILE A 96 -6.16 -1.62 -8.19
C ILE A 96 -6.63 -2.45 -7.02
N THR A 97 -6.14 -3.68 -6.89
CA THR A 97 -6.42 -4.54 -5.73
C THR A 97 -5.38 -4.28 -4.66
N TYR A 98 -5.83 -3.90 -3.47
CA TYR A 98 -4.98 -3.63 -2.32
C TYR A 98 -5.01 -4.77 -1.32
N PHE A 99 -3.83 -5.10 -0.81
CA PHE A 99 -3.62 -6.12 0.20
C PHE A 99 -3.08 -5.51 1.49
N LEU A 100 -3.49 -6.08 2.61
CA LEU A 100 -2.86 -5.82 3.91
C LEU A 100 -1.60 -6.67 3.99
N VAL A 101 -0.45 -6.02 4.17
CA VAL A 101 0.86 -6.67 4.20
C VAL A 101 1.58 -6.33 5.50
N GLN A 102 1.95 -7.36 6.25
CA GLN A 102 2.76 -7.21 7.46
C GLN A 102 4.25 -7.27 7.11
N TYR A 103 5.00 -6.32 7.61
CA TYR A 103 6.45 -6.32 7.60
C TYR A 103 6.98 -6.71 8.98
N SER A 104 7.80 -7.76 9.04
CA SER A 104 8.36 -8.32 10.29
C SER A 104 9.84 -7.99 10.49
N GLY A 105 10.48 -7.31 9.54
CA GLY A 105 11.88 -6.91 9.63
C GLY A 105 12.09 -5.61 10.39
N ASP A 106 13.33 -5.07 10.32
CA ASP A 106 13.65 -3.78 10.91
C ASP A 106 13.06 -2.65 10.05
N PRO A 107 12.26 -1.75 10.63
CA PRO A 107 11.74 -0.59 9.89
C PRO A 107 12.80 0.35 9.30
N LYS A 108 14.05 0.23 9.73
CA LYS A 108 15.18 0.96 9.16
C LYS A 108 15.62 0.42 7.80
N ASP A 109 15.15 -0.77 7.41
CA ASP A 109 15.49 -1.38 6.12
C ASP A 109 14.83 -0.69 4.92
N VAL A 110 13.92 0.27 5.15
CA VAL A 110 13.27 1.01 4.06
C VAL A 110 14.30 1.81 3.27
N ALA A 111 14.40 1.49 1.99
CA ALA A 111 15.23 2.20 1.02
C ALA A 111 14.36 2.53 -0.20
N VAL A 112 13.80 3.74 -0.22
CA VAL A 112 12.94 4.18 -1.33
C VAL A 112 13.74 4.20 -2.62
N ALA A 113 13.25 3.50 -3.64
CA ALA A 113 13.89 3.42 -4.93
C ALA A 113 13.93 4.80 -5.62
N HIS A 114 15.03 5.06 -6.32
CA HIS A 114 15.17 6.25 -7.14
C HIS A 114 14.43 6.10 -8.45
N VAL A 115 13.09 6.09 -8.36
CA VAL A 115 12.18 5.99 -9.50
C VAL A 115 11.64 7.38 -9.83
N GLU A 116 11.39 7.63 -11.11
CA GLU A 116 10.79 8.89 -11.57
C GLU A 116 9.53 9.22 -10.78
N GLY A 117 9.47 10.42 -10.20
CA GLY A 117 8.36 10.91 -9.39
C GLY A 117 8.41 10.57 -7.91
N PHE A 118 9.24 9.61 -7.46
CA PHE A 118 9.40 9.36 -6.03
C PHE A 118 10.39 10.31 -5.40
N LEU A 119 9.99 10.89 -4.28
CA LEU A 119 10.87 11.62 -3.40
C LEU A 119 11.40 10.63 -2.34
N TRP A 120 12.66 10.73 -2.00
CA TRP A 120 13.42 9.83 -1.11
C TRP A 120 12.98 9.86 0.36
N VAL A 121 11.69 10.03 0.60
CA VAL A 121 11.15 10.17 1.94
C VAL A 121 10.06 9.12 2.15
N TYR A 122 10.19 8.39 3.23
CA TYR A 122 9.14 7.53 3.75
C TYR A 122 8.69 8.01 5.12
N LYS A 123 7.49 7.62 5.52
CA LYS A 123 7.00 7.88 6.86
C LYS A 123 6.33 6.63 7.43
N ARG A 124 6.80 6.25 8.60
CA ARG A 124 6.16 5.24 9.41
C ARG A 124 5.33 5.95 10.48
N ALA A 125 4.02 5.84 10.42
CA ALA A 125 3.14 6.67 11.22
C ALA A 125 1.93 5.91 11.78
N SER A 126 1.36 6.45 12.86
CA SER A 126 0.09 6.01 13.42
C SER A 126 -1.06 6.24 12.43
N ILE A 127 -2.19 5.58 12.65
CA ILE A 127 -3.38 5.76 11.81
C ILE A 127 -3.84 7.22 11.77
N GLN A 128 -3.81 7.94 12.89
CA GLN A 128 -4.21 9.36 12.93
C GLN A 128 -3.33 10.22 12.01
N THR A 129 -2.03 10.02 12.07
CA THR A 129 -1.07 10.72 11.21
C THR A 129 -1.28 10.35 9.74
N ILE A 130 -1.46 9.06 9.43
CA ILE A 130 -1.76 8.59 8.07
C ILE A 130 -2.99 9.30 7.50
N LEU A 131 -4.10 9.33 8.24
CA LEU A 131 -5.35 9.94 7.79
C LEU A 131 -5.23 11.46 7.59
N SER A 132 -4.30 12.11 8.27
CA SER A 132 -4.01 13.54 8.07
C SER A 132 -3.15 13.82 6.83
N LEU A 133 -2.33 12.86 6.41
CA LEU A 133 -1.38 13.00 5.29
C LEU A 133 -1.97 12.54 3.96
N VAL A 134 -2.77 11.49 3.96
CA VAL A 134 -3.34 10.92 2.75
C VAL A 134 -4.47 11.80 2.22
N HIS A 135 -4.31 12.29 1.00
CA HIS A 135 -5.27 13.19 0.38
C HIS A 135 -6.50 12.47 -0.21
N TYR A 136 -6.28 11.29 -0.79
CA TYR A 136 -7.34 10.55 -1.49
C TYR A 136 -8.30 9.84 -0.52
N ARG A 137 -9.59 10.11 -0.68
CA ARG A 137 -10.65 9.54 0.16
C ARG A 137 -10.63 8.01 0.17
N ASP A 138 -10.54 7.39 -1.00
CA ASP A 138 -10.56 5.92 -1.11
C ASP A 138 -9.37 5.28 -0.42
N LEU A 139 -8.20 5.89 -0.51
CA LEU A 139 -7.00 5.43 0.19
C LEU A 139 -7.12 5.59 1.71
N ARG A 140 -7.72 6.68 2.18
CA ARG A 140 -8.00 6.88 3.62
C ARG A 140 -8.95 5.80 4.15
N GLU A 141 -9.99 5.43 3.40
CA GLU A 141 -10.91 4.35 3.76
C GLU A 141 -10.18 2.99 3.80
N LEU A 142 -9.26 2.73 2.89
CA LEU A 142 -8.42 1.53 2.92
C LEU A 142 -7.57 1.46 4.20
N PHE A 143 -6.97 2.56 4.63
CA PHE A 143 -6.21 2.60 5.88
C PHE A 143 -7.09 2.38 7.11
N ARG A 144 -8.30 2.93 7.16
CA ARG A 144 -9.26 2.66 8.23
C ARG A 144 -9.64 1.18 8.30
N ARG A 145 -9.92 0.58 7.14
CA ARG A 145 -10.22 -0.85 7.02
C ARG A 145 -9.04 -1.71 7.46
N ALA A 146 -7.83 -1.39 7.02
CA ALA A 146 -6.60 -2.06 7.43
C ALA A 146 -6.41 -2.00 8.95
N PHE A 147 -6.57 -0.84 9.55
CA PHE A 147 -6.47 -0.65 10.99
C PHE A 147 -7.47 -1.53 11.76
N GLY A 148 -8.73 -1.56 11.32
CA GLY A 148 -9.77 -2.41 11.94
C GLY A 148 -9.46 -3.91 11.80
N MET A 149 -8.93 -4.35 10.65
CA MET A 149 -8.55 -5.75 10.42
C MET A 149 -7.36 -6.18 11.27
N ILE A 150 -6.37 -5.33 11.46
CA ILE A 150 -5.20 -5.63 12.31
C ILE A 150 -5.64 -5.92 13.75
N GLY A 151 -6.59 -5.16 14.29
CA GLY A 151 -7.16 -5.42 15.60
C GLY A 151 -7.80 -6.81 15.70
N LYS A 152 -8.58 -7.22 14.70
CA LYS A 152 -9.23 -8.54 14.66
C LYS A 152 -8.23 -9.69 14.52
N ILE A 153 -7.18 -9.54 13.73
CA ILE A 153 -6.10 -10.52 13.57
C ILE A 153 -5.37 -10.71 14.91
N SER A 154 -5.04 -9.64 15.60
CA SER A 154 -4.39 -9.68 16.91
C SER A 154 -5.19 -10.48 17.94
N VAL A 155 -6.50 -10.31 17.99
CA VAL A 155 -7.38 -11.06 18.90
C VAL A 155 -7.36 -12.56 18.57
N ARG A 156 -7.46 -12.92 17.28
CA ARG A 156 -7.39 -14.33 16.84
C ARG A 156 -6.06 -14.99 17.22
N ASP A 157 -4.94 -14.32 17.00
CA ASP A 157 -3.61 -14.84 17.35
C ASP A 157 -3.45 -15.06 18.87
N GLN A 158 -4.09 -14.25 19.69
CA GLN A 158 -4.11 -14.45 21.16
C GLN A 158 -4.92 -15.69 21.55
N PHE A 159 -6.05 -15.94 20.91
CA PHE A 159 -6.85 -17.14 21.16
C PHE A 159 -6.14 -18.43 20.76
N ILE A 160 -5.42 -18.44 19.64
CA ILE A 160 -4.66 -19.62 19.17
C ILE A 160 -3.49 -19.95 20.09
N LYS A 161 -2.82 -18.95 20.69
CA LYS A 161 -1.71 -19.16 21.63
C LYS A 161 -2.15 -19.70 22.99
N ASN A 162 -3.43 -19.59 23.33
CA ASN A 162 -3.99 -20.08 24.61
C ASN A 162 -4.62 -21.48 24.50
N PHE A 163 -4.50 -22.12 23.36
CA PHE A 163 -4.86 -23.52 23.11
C PHE A 163 -3.62 -24.32 22.71
#